data_25f6187b95da06988308be3018277282
#
_entry.id   25f6187b95da06988308be3018277282
#
_cell.length_a   1.000
_cell.length_b   1.000
_cell.length_c   1.000
_cell.angle_alpha   90.00
_cell.angle_beta   90.00
_cell.angle_gamma   90.00
#
_symmetry.space_group_name_H-M   'P 1'
#
loop_
_entity.id
_entity.type
_entity.pdbx_description
1 polymer ?
#
loop_
_entity_poly.entity_id
_entity_poly.type
_entity_poly.pdbx_seq_one_letter_code
_entity_poly.pdbx_strand_id
1 'polypeptide(L)'
;MNPMTPTPSQQLISRVGTTRRAPAKAQRGVGFVTLVLYFVVGAVVVLGFLKIVPHYIEYFAIKKVIAAMKSSEEIKTATVAELRNSFDRRANIDNVTSVKGVDLEITKENNETVISLAWTQRIPLFTGYTLLIDFSTSTTDK
;
A
#
# COMPACT_ATOMS: atom_id res chain seq x y z
N MET A 1 -49.02 58.46 -61.39
CA MET A 1 -49.04 57.62 -60.15
C MET A 1 -47.60 57.20 -59.89
N ASN A 2 -46.99 57.86 -58.93
CA ASN A 2 -45.58 57.64 -58.54
C ASN A 2 -45.53 56.68 -57.33
N PRO A 3 -44.78 55.55 -57.40
CA PRO A 3 -44.64 54.73 -56.25
C PRO A 3 -43.67 55.38 -55.26
N MET A 4 -44.12 55.59 -54.02
CA MET A 4 -43.33 56.13 -52.93
C MET A 4 -42.17 55.17 -52.62
N THR A 5 -40.98 55.67 -52.80
CA THR A 5 -39.77 54.99 -52.35
C THR A 5 -39.69 55.09 -50.81
N PRO A 6 -39.44 54.01 -50.07
CA PRO A 6 -39.33 54.07 -48.61
C PRO A 6 -38.07 54.83 -48.20
N THR A 7 -38.20 55.70 -47.20
CA THR A 7 -37.16 56.57 -46.66
C THR A 7 -36.04 55.75 -45.97
N PRO A 8 -34.78 56.19 -46.05
CA PRO A 8 -33.61 55.44 -45.57
C PRO A 8 -33.61 55.16 -44.05
N SER A 9 -34.44 55.85 -43.30
CA SER A 9 -34.53 55.76 -41.83
C SER A 9 -35.22 54.47 -41.31
N GLN A 10 -35.92 53.75 -42.18
CA GLN A 10 -36.58 52.49 -41.75
C GLN A 10 -35.71 51.22 -41.89
N GLN A 11 -34.57 51.30 -42.56
CA GLN A 11 -33.68 50.15 -42.72
C GLN A 11 -32.71 49.92 -41.54
N LEU A 12 -32.61 50.86 -40.60
CA LEU A 12 -31.68 50.77 -39.48
C LEU A 12 -32.22 50.02 -38.27
N ILE A 13 -33.49 49.67 -38.23
CA ILE A 13 -34.11 49.02 -37.06
C ILE A 13 -34.06 47.49 -37.17
N SER A 14 -33.76 46.91 -38.31
CA SER A 14 -33.77 45.45 -38.51
C SER A 14 -32.43 44.76 -38.24
N ARG A 15 -31.42 45.47 -37.72
CA ARG A 15 -30.14 44.89 -37.29
C ARG A 15 -29.95 44.91 -35.76
N VAL A 16 -31.02 44.67 -35.00
CA VAL A 16 -30.82 44.27 -33.62
C VAL A 16 -30.33 42.82 -33.66
N GLY A 17 -29.01 42.70 -33.70
CA GLY A 17 -28.33 41.41 -33.63
C GLY A 17 -28.74 40.69 -32.35
N THR A 18 -29.46 39.60 -32.51
CA THR A 18 -29.66 38.62 -31.45
C THR A 18 -28.27 38.10 -31.08
N THR A 19 -27.66 38.72 -30.07
CA THR A 19 -26.48 38.13 -29.41
C THR A 19 -26.92 36.80 -28.81
N ARG A 20 -26.70 35.71 -29.56
CA ARG A 20 -26.75 34.36 -28.99
C ARG A 20 -25.75 34.37 -27.86
N ARG A 21 -26.23 34.57 -26.62
CA ARG A 21 -25.47 34.23 -25.43
C ARG A 21 -25.13 32.72 -25.56
N ALA A 22 -23.87 32.41 -25.82
CA ALA A 22 -23.37 31.05 -25.72
C ALA A 22 -23.75 30.54 -24.32
N PRO A 23 -24.30 29.31 -24.22
CA PRO A 23 -24.59 28.73 -22.92
C PRO A 23 -23.27 28.69 -22.15
N ALA A 24 -23.22 29.38 -21.02
CA ALA A 24 -22.12 29.28 -20.07
C ALA A 24 -21.98 27.79 -19.77
N LYS A 25 -20.87 27.17 -20.19
CA LYS A 25 -20.53 25.82 -19.80
C LYS A 25 -20.53 25.83 -18.29
N ALA A 26 -21.56 25.24 -17.69
CA ALA A 26 -21.57 25.02 -16.24
C ALA A 26 -20.33 24.23 -15.91
N GLN A 27 -19.29 24.89 -15.41
CA GLN A 27 -18.18 24.23 -14.76
C GLN A 27 -18.78 23.46 -13.61
N ARG A 28 -18.96 22.15 -13.80
CA ARG A 28 -19.21 21.22 -12.71
C ARG A 28 -17.93 21.20 -11.89
N GLY A 29 -17.74 22.21 -11.06
CA GLY A 29 -16.72 22.20 -10.04
C GLY A 29 -17.01 21.00 -9.15
N VAL A 30 -15.96 20.22 -8.87
CA VAL A 30 -16.05 19.18 -7.84
C VAL A 30 -16.59 19.86 -6.61
N GLY A 31 -17.81 19.49 -6.18
CA GLY A 31 -18.45 20.13 -5.04
C GLY A 31 -17.56 19.96 -3.80
N PHE A 32 -17.56 20.94 -2.90
CA PHE A 32 -16.80 20.89 -1.64
C PHE A 32 -16.98 19.55 -0.91
N VAL A 33 -18.20 19.02 -0.90
CA VAL A 33 -18.52 17.70 -0.32
C VAL A 33 -17.75 16.56 -0.98
N THR A 34 -17.64 16.58 -2.30
CA THR A 34 -16.88 15.54 -3.05
C THR A 34 -15.39 15.65 -2.73
N LEU A 35 -14.85 16.85 -2.58
CA LEU A 35 -13.45 17.07 -2.21
C LEU A 35 -13.17 16.54 -0.80
N VAL A 36 -14.05 16.83 0.16
CA VAL A 36 -13.96 16.30 1.53
C VAL A 36 -14.05 14.79 1.53
N LEU A 37 -14.95 14.20 0.73
CA LEU A 37 -15.08 12.75 0.62
C LEU A 37 -13.78 12.11 0.12
N TYR A 38 -13.16 12.64 -0.94
CA TYR A 38 -11.88 12.15 -1.43
C TYR A 38 -10.76 12.28 -0.39
N PHE A 39 -10.75 13.38 0.37
CA PHE A 39 -9.78 13.58 1.43
C PHE A 39 -9.93 12.52 2.54
N VAL A 40 -11.16 12.24 2.97
CA VAL A 40 -11.45 11.23 3.99
C VAL A 40 -11.05 9.84 3.51
N VAL A 41 -11.44 9.46 2.28
CA VAL A 41 -11.05 8.17 1.69
C VAL A 41 -9.53 8.05 1.58
N GLY A 42 -8.86 9.10 1.10
CA GLY A 42 -7.40 9.15 1.01
C GLY A 42 -6.73 8.99 2.39
N ALA A 43 -7.23 9.66 3.40
CA ALA A 43 -6.72 9.54 4.76
C ALA A 43 -6.85 8.12 5.32
N VAL A 44 -8.01 7.48 5.11
CA VAL A 44 -8.23 6.08 5.53
C VAL A 44 -7.25 5.13 4.83
N VAL A 45 -7.04 5.30 3.53
CA VAL A 45 -6.08 4.49 2.76
C VAL A 45 -4.65 4.68 3.29
N VAL A 46 -4.21 5.93 3.50
CA VAL A 46 -2.87 6.24 4.03
C VAL A 46 -2.67 5.64 5.42
N LEU A 47 -3.64 5.79 6.31
CA LEU A 47 -3.57 5.21 7.66
C LEU A 47 -3.51 3.68 7.63
N GLY A 48 -4.23 3.04 6.70
CA GLY A 48 -4.14 1.59 6.46
C GLY A 48 -2.74 1.17 6.02
N PHE A 49 -2.16 1.87 5.05
CA PHE A 49 -0.79 1.62 4.60
C PHE A 49 0.23 1.78 5.72
N LEU A 50 0.14 2.85 6.52
CA LEU A 50 1.06 3.09 7.64
C LEU A 50 1.02 1.97 8.70
N LYS A 51 -0.10 1.28 8.85
CA LYS A 51 -0.21 0.11 9.75
C LYS A 51 0.41 -1.16 9.15
N ILE A 52 0.35 -1.33 7.84
CA ILE A 52 0.81 -2.55 7.15
C ILE A 52 2.32 -2.51 6.89
N VAL A 53 2.86 -1.35 6.51
CA VAL A 53 4.27 -1.16 6.13
C VAL A 53 5.27 -1.72 7.16
N PRO A 54 5.16 -1.44 8.48
CA PRO A 54 6.12 -1.96 9.46
C PRO A 54 6.18 -3.48 9.47
N HIS A 55 5.08 -4.19 9.27
CA HIS A 55 5.06 -5.65 9.24
C HIS A 55 5.77 -6.24 8.02
N TYR A 56 5.72 -5.54 6.88
CA TYR A 56 6.49 -5.93 5.70
C TYR A 56 7.98 -5.68 5.89
N ILE A 57 8.36 -4.58 6.53
CA ILE A 57 9.78 -4.31 6.88
C ILE A 57 10.31 -5.41 7.78
N GLU A 58 9.55 -5.81 8.79
CA GLU A 58 9.90 -6.89 9.70
C GLU A 58 10.03 -8.24 8.98
N TYR A 59 9.13 -8.54 8.04
CA TYR A 59 9.24 -9.72 7.18
C TYR A 59 10.56 -9.76 6.42
N PHE A 60 10.97 -8.65 5.80
CA PHE A 60 12.25 -8.58 5.09
C PHE A 60 13.46 -8.70 6.04
N ALA A 61 13.35 -8.15 7.26
CA ALA A 61 14.38 -8.32 8.28
C ALA A 61 14.54 -9.80 8.68
N ILE A 62 13.44 -10.51 8.91
CA ILE A 62 13.44 -11.94 9.22
C ILE A 62 14.07 -12.73 8.07
N LYS A 63 13.68 -12.46 6.83
CA LYS A 63 14.21 -13.12 5.64
C LYS A 63 15.74 -12.91 5.52
N LYS A 64 16.21 -11.70 5.79
CA LYS A 64 17.63 -11.34 5.84
C LYS A 64 18.37 -12.13 6.92
N VAL A 65 17.82 -12.25 8.13
CA VAL A 65 18.42 -13.02 9.23
C VAL A 65 18.55 -14.50 8.84
N ILE A 66 17.50 -15.11 8.29
CA ILE A 66 17.52 -16.50 7.84
C ILE A 66 18.53 -16.71 6.72
N ALA A 67 18.62 -15.79 5.75
CA ALA A 67 19.62 -15.84 4.69
C ALA A 67 21.05 -15.73 5.23
N ALA A 68 21.28 -14.86 6.23
CA ALA A 68 22.57 -14.74 6.88
C ALA A 68 22.94 -16.01 7.67
N MET A 69 21.98 -16.69 8.28
CA MET A 69 22.19 -17.98 8.93
C MET A 69 22.53 -19.07 7.93
N LYS A 70 21.87 -19.09 6.77
CA LYS A 70 22.15 -20.03 5.67
C LYS A 70 23.61 -19.94 5.19
N SER A 71 24.14 -18.73 5.10
CA SER A 71 25.52 -18.47 4.65
C SER A 71 26.58 -18.69 5.74
N SER A 72 26.17 -18.84 6.99
CA SER A 72 27.10 -19.06 8.10
C SER A 72 27.49 -20.53 8.25
N GLU A 73 28.73 -20.80 8.64
CA GLU A 73 29.18 -22.18 8.95
C GLU A 73 28.44 -22.76 10.16
N GLU A 74 27.83 -21.91 11.00
CA GLU A 74 27.04 -22.33 12.16
C GLU A 74 25.92 -23.31 11.76
N ILE A 75 25.29 -23.12 10.59
CA ILE A 75 24.19 -23.98 10.13
C ILE A 75 24.59 -25.46 9.98
N LYS A 76 25.86 -25.73 9.74
CA LYS A 76 26.40 -27.11 9.52
C LYS A 76 26.79 -27.78 10.82
N THR A 77 27.27 -27.01 11.79
CA THR A 77 27.94 -27.54 12.99
C THR A 77 27.20 -27.32 14.28
N ALA A 78 26.39 -26.22 14.34
CA ALA A 78 25.72 -25.86 15.57
C ALA A 78 24.53 -26.78 15.89
N THR A 79 24.24 -26.84 17.16
CA THR A 79 23.02 -27.51 17.67
C THR A 79 21.78 -26.67 17.40
N VAL A 80 20.59 -27.29 17.45
CA VAL A 80 19.30 -26.60 17.29
C VAL A 80 19.16 -25.45 18.29
N ALA A 81 19.61 -25.64 19.53
CA ALA A 81 19.54 -24.59 20.57
C ALA A 81 20.46 -23.42 20.25
N GLU A 82 21.65 -23.68 19.73
CA GLU A 82 22.59 -22.62 19.32
C GLU A 82 22.07 -21.85 18.11
N LEU A 83 21.47 -22.53 17.13
CA LEU A 83 20.84 -21.89 15.96
C LEU A 83 19.68 -20.97 16.38
N ARG A 84 18.82 -21.40 17.30
CA ARG A 84 17.77 -20.57 17.86
C ARG A 84 18.32 -19.34 18.56
N ASN A 85 19.32 -19.50 19.41
CA ASN A 85 19.98 -18.37 20.07
C ASN A 85 20.69 -17.43 19.10
N SER A 86 21.30 -17.96 18.04
CA SER A 86 21.91 -17.16 16.97
C SER A 86 20.86 -16.34 16.22
N PHE A 87 19.71 -16.93 15.92
CA PHE A 87 18.56 -16.22 15.34
C PHE A 87 18.12 -15.08 16.26
N ASP A 88 17.86 -15.35 17.53
CA ASP A 88 17.38 -14.34 18.48
C ASP A 88 18.34 -13.16 18.61
N ARG A 89 19.65 -13.40 18.64
CA ARG A 89 20.65 -12.33 18.66
C ARG A 89 20.59 -11.46 17.40
N ARG A 90 20.49 -12.07 16.21
CA ARG A 90 20.43 -11.36 14.93
C ARG A 90 19.09 -10.64 14.76
N ALA A 91 17.99 -11.28 15.12
CA ALA A 91 16.65 -10.73 15.08
C ALA A 91 16.52 -9.49 15.99
N ASN A 92 17.14 -9.52 17.15
CA ASN A 92 17.16 -8.38 18.07
C ASN A 92 17.92 -7.17 17.50
N ILE A 93 19.01 -7.39 16.76
CA ILE A 93 19.75 -6.34 16.06
C ILE A 93 18.89 -5.67 14.98
N ASP A 94 18.16 -6.47 14.20
CA ASP A 94 17.27 -6.00 13.14
C ASP A 94 15.87 -5.60 13.66
N ASN A 95 15.69 -5.51 14.99
CA ASN A 95 14.46 -5.09 15.68
C ASN A 95 13.22 -5.95 15.32
N VAL A 96 13.42 -7.24 15.12
CA VAL A 96 12.34 -8.23 14.89
C VAL A 96 11.69 -8.57 16.24
N THR A 97 10.38 -8.41 16.30
CA THR A 97 9.58 -8.63 17.53
C THR A 97 8.50 -9.68 17.36
N SER A 98 8.08 -9.96 16.12
CA SER A 98 6.96 -10.85 15.80
C SER A 98 7.26 -12.33 16.03
N VAL A 99 8.52 -12.71 15.95
CA VAL A 99 8.97 -14.12 16.02
C VAL A 99 10.23 -14.27 16.86
N LYS A 100 10.42 -15.46 17.42
CA LYS A 100 11.57 -15.81 18.24
C LYS A 100 12.23 -17.09 17.71
N GLY A 101 13.44 -17.36 18.16
CA GLY A 101 14.16 -18.59 17.81
C GLY A 101 13.41 -19.87 18.17
N VAL A 102 12.52 -19.84 19.16
CA VAL A 102 11.68 -21.00 19.51
C VAL A 102 10.63 -21.33 18.45
N ASP A 103 10.22 -20.36 17.64
CA ASP A 103 9.24 -20.52 16.56
C ASP A 103 9.88 -21.12 15.29
N LEU A 104 11.21 -21.22 15.26
CA LEU A 104 11.93 -21.83 14.15
C LEU A 104 11.73 -23.36 14.12
N GLU A 105 11.28 -23.85 12.98
CA GLU A 105 11.29 -25.25 12.66
C GLU A 105 12.62 -25.59 11.97
N ILE A 106 13.43 -26.43 12.64
CA ILE A 106 14.76 -26.80 12.18
C ILE A 106 14.75 -28.28 11.92
N THR A 107 14.87 -28.64 10.64
CA THR A 107 14.91 -30.05 10.18
C THR A 107 16.23 -30.32 9.47
N LYS A 108 16.62 -31.59 9.43
CA LYS A 108 17.77 -32.07 8.63
C LYS A 108 17.26 -32.89 7.47
N GLU A 109 17.44 -32.37 6.27
CA GLU A 109 17.11 -33.04 5.02
C GLU A 109 18.39 -33.24 4.20
N ASN A 110 18.63 -34.46 3.69
CA ASN A 110 19.78 -34.79 2.84
C ASN A 110 21.14 -34.31 3.39
N ASN A 111 21.32 -34.39 4.71
CA ASN A 111 22.51 -33.91 5.43
C ASN A 111 22.70 -32.39 5.41
N GLU A 112 21.68 -31.62 4.99
CA GLU A 112 21.61 -30.16 5.13
C GLU A 112 20.62 -29.76 6.22
N THR A 113 20.95 -28.70 6.99
CA THR A 113 20.05 -28.17 7.97
C THR A 113 19.11 -27.16 7.27
N VAL A 114 17.83 -27.46 7.27
CA VAL A 114 16.78 -26.58 6.74
C VAL A 114 16.12 -25.87 7.91
N ILE A 115 16.11 -24.54 7.86
CA ILE A 115 15.40 -23.70 8.81
C ILE A 115 14.19 -23.15 8.09
N SER A 116 13.01 -23.41 8.62
CA SER A 116 11.75 -22.85 8.15
C SER A 116 11.05 -22.11 9.27
N LEU A 117 10.30 -21.09 8.91
CA LEU A 117 9.53 -20.27 9.82
C LEU A 117 8.21 -19.90 9.15
N ALA A 118 7.11 -20.18 9.83
CA ALA A 118 5.79 -19.76 9.44
C ALA A 118 5.12 -19.05 10.63
N TRP A 119 4.57 -17.88 10.38
CA TRP A 119 3.86 -17.13 11.43
C TRP A 119 2.71 -16.31 10.86
N THR A 120 1.72 -16.08 11.70
CA THR A 120 0.55 -15.27 11.36
C THR A 120 0.64 -13.92 12.05
N GLN A 121 0.63 -12.85 11.26
CA GLN A 121 0.59 -11.49 11.78
C GLN A 121 -0.85 -11.00 11.87
N ARG A 122 -1.23 -10.49 13.06
CA ARG A 122 -2.56 -9.93 13.32
C ARG A 122 -2.47 -8.42 13.37
N ILE A 123 -3.06 -7.75 12.38
CA ILE A 123 -3.04 -6.29 12.26
C ILE A 123 -4.45 -5.77 12.53
N PRO A 124 -4.71 -5.14 13.68
CA PRO A 124 -6.01 -4.51 13.93
C PRO A 124 -6.16 -3.26 13.05
N LEU A 125 -7.09 -3.29 12.12
CA LEU A 125 -7.38 -2.15 11.22
C LEU A 125 -8.32 -1.15 11.91
N PHE A 126 -9.50 -1.63 12.31
CA PHE A 126 -10.54 -0.84 12.96
C PHE A 126 -11.19 -1.68 14.08
N THR A 127 -12.06 -1.04 14.87
CA THR A 127 -12.85 -1.75 15.88
C THR A 127 -13.66 -2.87 15.24
N GLY A 128 -13.32 -4.13 15.56
CA GLY A 128 -13.98 -5.33 15.05
C GLY A 128 -13.41 -5.93 13.76
N TYR A 129 -12.41 -5.28 13.13
CA TYR A 129 -11.75 -5.81 11.93
C TYR A 129 -10.26 -6.02 12.18
N THR A 130 -9.81 -7.26 11.99
CA THR A 130 -8.39 -7.64 12.10
C THR A 130 -7.96 -8.30 10.80
N LEU A 131 -6.92 -7.78 10.20
CA LEU A 131 -6.26 -8.42 9.05
C LEU A 131 -5.31 -9.49 9.57
N LEU A 132 -5.44 -10.70 9.05
CA LEU A 132 -4.50 -11.79 9.27
C LEU A 132 -3.65 -11.95 8.01
N ILE A 133 -2.35 -11.92 8.17
CA ILE A 133 -1.39 -12.17 7.09
C ILE A 133 -0.49 -13.32 7.52
N ASP A 134 -0.50 -14.38 6.74
CA ASP A 134 0.38 -15.52 6.94
C ASP A 134 1.67 -15.32 6.16
N PHE A 135 2.77 -15.34 6.88
CA PHE A 135 4.12 -15.25 6.32
C PHE A 135 4.82 -16.59 6.50
N SER A 136 5.60 -16.96 5.51
CA SER A 136 6.50 -18.11 5.58
C SER A 136 7.82 -17.78 4.90
N THR A 137 8.90 -18.34 5.42
CA THR A 137 10.23 -18.27 4.81
C THR A 137 11.05 -19.50 5.18
N SER A 138 11.92 -19.91 4.30
CA SER A 138 12.80 -21.07 4.50
C SER A 138 14.18 -20.80 3.94
N THR A 139 15.19 -21.51 4.46
CA THR A 139 16.54 -21.53 3.86
C THR A 139 16.54 -22.16 2.47
N THR A 140 15.49 -22.89 2.08
CA THR A 140 15.33 -23.47 0.74
C THR A 140 14.74 -22.48 -0.27
N ASP A 141 14.08 -21.42 0.19
CA ASP A 141 13.52 -20.40 -0.69
C ASP A 141 14.66 -19.64 -1.41
N LYS A 142 14.50 -19.50 -2.74
CA LYS A 142 15.40 -18.74 -3.61
C LYS A 142 15.01 -17.29 -3.71
#